data_4ffe75d8e9aaf1797e47b5de2e0f7c2a
#
_entry.id   4ffe75d8e9aaf1797e47b5de2e0f7c2a
#
_cell.length_a   1.000
_cell.length_b   1.000
_cell.length_c   1.000
_cell.angle_alpha   90.00
_cell.angle_beta   90.00
_cell.angle_gamma   90.00
#
_symmetry.space_group_name_H-M   'P 1'
#
loop_
_entity.id
_entity.type
_entity.pdbx_description
1 polymer ?
#
loop_
_entity_poly.entity_id
_entity_poly.type
_entity_poly.pdbx_seq_one_letter_code
_entity_poly.pdbx_strand_id
1 'polypeptide(L)'
;MSLTKSTVIDQITVCENGIILYREATRIMEDGKQLSQTYHRNSLTPGQDLTGVPANVVAHCNTAWTADVVAAYQAAQAERAAA
;
A
#
# COMPACT_ATOMS: atom_id res chain seq x y z
N MET A 1 11.30 29.60 13.37
CA MET A 1 10.10 28.77 13.10
C MET A 1 10.34 27.94 11.84
N SER A 2 10.27 26.64 11.98
CA SER A 2 10.59 25.72 10.89
C SER A 2 9.46 24.71 10.71
N LEU A 3 8.82 24.73 9.56
CA LEU A 3 7.79 23.75 9.19
C LEU A 3 8.40 22.66 8.34
N THR A 4 8.11 21.43 8.68
CA THR A 4 8.59 20.26 7.95
C THR A 4 7.40 19.37 7.60
N LYS A 5 7.34 18.91 6.35
CA LYS A 5 6.34 17.97 5.90
C LYS A 5 7.02 16.63 5.69
N SER A 6 6.48 15.58 6.28
CA SER A 6 6.99 14.23 6.07
C SER A 6 5.86 13.29 5.73
N THR A 7 6.13 12.35 4.84
CA THR A 7 5.17 11.31 4.44
C THR A 7 5.77 9.96 4.79
N VAL A 8 5.04 9.18 5.56
CA VAL A 8 5.48 7.84 5.97
C VAL A 8 4.37 6.83 5.72
N ILE A 9 4.74 5.57 5.53
CA ILE A 9 3.78 4.49 5.49
C ILE A 9 3.65 3.98 6.94
N ASP A 10 2.52 4.23 7.57
CA ASP A 10 2.33 3.88 8.97
C ASP A 10 1.54 2.60 9.18
N GLN A 11 0.99 2.02 8.11
CA GLN A 11 0.26 0.77 8.21
C GLN A 11 0.30 0.04 6.87
N ILE A 12 0.61 -1.26 6.91
CA ILE A 12 0.56 -2.15 5.75
C ILE A 12 -0.23 -3.39 6.18
N THR A 13 -1.25 -3.75 5.41
CA THR A 13 -2.07 -4.92 5.68
C THR A 13 -1.99 -5.87 4.49
N VAL A 14 -1.67 -7.13 4.76
CA VAL A 14 -1.65 -8.18 3.74
C VAL A 14 -2.92 -9.00 3.90
N CYS A 15 -3.76 -9.01 2.88
CA CYS A 15 -5.00 -9.76 2.90
C CYS A 15 -4.77 -11.21 2.46
N GLU A 16 -5.68 -12.10 2.83
CA GLU A 16 -5.58 -13.52 2.51
C GLU A 16 -5.46 -13.79 1.00
N ASN A 17 -6.16 -13.00 0.19
CA ASN A 17 -6.14 -13.14 -1.27
C ASN A 17 -4.96 -12.45 -1.95
N GLY A 18 -4.05 -11.88 -1.17
CA GLY A 18 -2.86 -11.20 -1.68
C GLY A 18 -3.01 -9.71 -1.89
N ILE A 19 -4.19 -9.14 -1.68
CA ILE A 19 -4.36 -7.68 -1.77
C ILE A 19 -3.57 -7.02 -0.65
N ILE A 20 -2.79 -6.01 -1.01
CA ILE A 20 -2.01 -5.21 -0.07
C ILE A 20 -2.71 -3.88 0.12
N LEU A 21 -3.03 -3.56 1.37
CA LEU A 21 -3.58 -2.26 1.75
C LEU A 21 -2.51 -1.49 2.50
N TYR A 22 -2.31 -0.24 2.15
CA TYR A 22 -1.37 0.59 2.91
C TYR A 22 -1.91 1.98 3.12
N ARG A 23 -1.43 2.61 4.19
CA ARG A 23 -1.86 3.95 4.58
C ARG A 23 -0.64 4.86 4.64
N GLU A 24 -0.71 5.97 3.91
CA GLU A 24 0.28 7.02 3.99
C GLU A 24 -0.18 8.05 5.01
N ALA A 25 0.70 8.40 5.95
CA ALA A 25 0.47 9.49 6.88
C ALA A 25 1.35 10.66 6.48
N THR A 26 0.73 11.80 6.19
CA THR A 26 1.45 13.04 5.92
C THR A 26 1.37 13.89 7.18
N ARG A 27 2.53 14.20 7.75
CA ARG A 27 2.64 14.93 9.01
C ARG A 27 3.29 16.28 8.78
N ILE A 28 2.69 17.31 9.36
CA ILE A 28 3.25 18.66 9.37
C ILE A 28 3.84 18.89 10.75
N MET A 29 5.13 19.16 10.80
CA MET A 29 5.85 19.35 12.04
C MET A 29 6.37 20.79 12.14
N GLU A 30 6.35 21.34 13.33
CA GLU A 30 6.97 22.63 13.62
C GLU A 30 7.85 22.47 14.85
N ASP A 31 9.16 22.72 14.68
CA ASP A 31 10.14 22.64 15.76
C ASP A 31 10.07 21.33 16.54
N GLY A 32 9.87 20.21 15.82
CA GLY A 32 9.78 18.90 16.41
C GLY A 32 8.40 18.53 16.95
N LYS A 33 7.43 19.42 16.84
CA LYS A 33 6.07 19.19 17.33
C LYS A 33 5.13 18.96 16.17
N GLN A 34 4.31 17.91 16.25
CA GLN A 34 3.33 17.61 15.21
C GLN A 34 2.16 18.59 15.29
N LEU A 35 1.92 19.31 14.20
CA LEU A 35 0.80 20.23 14.09
C LEU A 35 -0.45 19.59 13.50
N SER A 36 -0.27 18.76 12.49
CA SER A 36 -1.40 18.09 11.82
C SER A 36 -0.95 16.79 11.18
N GLN A 37 -1.91 15.95 10.88
CA GLN A 37 -1.66 14.68 10.22
C GLN A 37 -2.86 14.33 9.35
N THR A 38 -2.58 13.94 8.11
CA THR A 38 -3.61 13.47 7.19
C THR A 38 -3.26 12.07 6.73
N TYR A 39 -4.28 11.30 6.36
CA TYR A 39 -4.10 9.92 5.91
C TYR A 39 -4.60 9.74 4.50
N HIS A 40 -3.88 8.93 3.75
CA HIS A 40 -4.31 8.52 2.42
C HIS A 40 -4.14 7.00 2.31
N ARG A 41 -5.22 6.31 1.98
CA ARG A 41 -5.23 4.85 1.89
C ARG A 41 -5.24 4.40 0.44
N ASN A 42 -4.45 3.39 0.16
CA ASN A 42 -4.35 2.80 -1.17
C ASN A 42 -4.44 1.28 -1.07
N SER A 43 -4.84 0.66 -2.17
CA SER A 43 -4.86 -0.79 -2.27
C SER A 43 -4.13 -1.24 -3.53
N LEU A 44 -3.49 -2.40 -3.45
CA LEU A 44 -2.75 -2.99 -4.55
C LEU A 44 -3.22 -4.43 -4.72
N THR A 45 -3.52 -4.79 -5.96
CA THR A 45 -3.97 -6.16 -6.28
C THR A 45 -2.80 -6.99 -6.81
N PRO A 46 -2.78 -8.31 -6.56
CA PRO A 46 -1.70 -9.17 -7.02
C PRO A 46 -1.48 -9.07 -8.53
N GLY A 47 -0.23 -8.86 -8.91
CA GLY A 47 0.15 -8.69 -10.32
C GLY A 47 0.03 -7.28 -10.85
N GLN A 48 -0.42 -6.32 -10.03
CA GLN A 48 -0.53 -4.92 -10.42
C GLN A 48 0.85 -4.29 -10.65
N ASP A 49 0.91 -3.32 -11.57
CA ASP A 49 2.11 -2.52 -11.75
C ASP A 49 2.39 -1.71 -10.50
N LEU A 50 3.63 -1.77 -10.03
CA LEU A 50 4.06 -1.11 -8.81
C LEU A 50 4.83 0.19 -9.05
N THR A 51 4.75 0.75 -10.26
CA THR A 51 5.40 2.02 -10.58
C THR A 51 4.86 3.12 -9.68
N GLY A 52 5.75 3.85 -9.01
CA GLY A 52 5.36 4.93 -8.11
C GLY A 52 4.98 4.50 -6.71
N VAL A 53 4.98 3.21 -6.42
CA VAL A 53 4.65 2.69 -5.08
C VAL A 53 5.90 2.81 -4.19
N PRO A 54 5.75 3.21 -2.92
CA PRO A 54 6.90 3.29 -2.00
C PRO A 54 7.66 1.97 -1.90
N ALA A 55 8.99 2.06 -1.80
CA ALA A 55 9.86 0.87 -1.84
C ALA A 55 9.56 -0.15 -0.75
N ASN A 56 9.22 0.29 0.46
CA ASN A 56 8.88 -0.62 1.55
C ASN A 56 7.58 -1.39 1.27
N VAL A 57 6.61 -0.75 0.62
CA VAL A 57 5.37 -1.42 0.21
C VAL A 57 5.64 -2.42 -0.90
N VAL A 58 6.48 -2.05 -1.88
CA VAL A 58 6.88 -2.96 -2.97
C VAL A 58 7.55 -4.22 -2.40
N ALA A 59 8.40 -4.07 -1.39
CA ALA A 59 9.05 -5.22 -0.76
C ALA A 59 8.04 -6.19 -0.15
N HIS A 60 6.99 -5.67 0.48
CA HIS A 60 5.92 -6.51 1.03
C HIS A 60 5.10 -7.17 -0.08
N CYS A 61 4.82 -6.45 -1.16
CA CYS A 61 4.13 -7.02 -2.32
C CYS A 61 4.92 -8.18 -2.91
N ASN A 62 6.22 -8.01 -3.10
CA ASN A 62 7.08 -9.06 -3.66
C ASN A 62 7.12 -10.31 -2.79
N THR A 63 7.06 -10.12 -1.48
CA THR A 63 7.04 -11.25 -0.53
C THR A 63 5.69 -11.96 -0.55
N ALA A 64 4.58 -11.22 -0.60
CA ALA A 64 3.23 -11.76 -0.56
C ALA A 64 2.77 -12.31 -1.91
N TRP A 65 3.24 -11.74 -3.00
CA TRP A 65 2.77 -12.09 -4.35
C TRP A 65 3.65 -13.16 -4.98
N THR A 66 3.48 -14.39 -4.53
CA THR A 66 4.08 -15.54 -5.20
C THR A 66 3.33 -15.80 -6.51
N ALA A 67 3.91 -16.63 -7.38
CA ALA A 67 3.24 -16.99 -8.63
C ALA A 67 1.87 -17.63 -8.38
N ASP A 68 1.76 -18.43 -7.33
CA ASP A 68 0.51 -19.10 -6.96
C ASP A 68 -0.55 -18.08 -6.52
N VAL A 69 -0.16 -17.08 -5.70
CA VAL A 69 -1.08 -16.04 -5.23
C VAL A 69 -1.59 -15.21 -6.40
N VAL A 70 -0.71 -14.79 -7.29
CA VAL A 70 -1.09 -13.98 -8.46
C VAL A 70 -2.02 -14.77 -9.36
N ALA A 71 -1.71 -16.02 -9.63
CA ALA A 71 -2.54 -16.89 -10.48
C ALA A 71 -3.92 -17.11 -9.86
N ALA A 72 -3.99 -17.36 -8.56
CA ALA A 72 -5.26 -17.57 -7.87
C ALA A 72 -6.13 -16.31 -7.89
N TYR A 73 -5.52 -15.15 -7.70
CA TYR A 73 -6.25 -13.88 -7.75
C TYR A 73 -6.81 -13.63 -9.16
N GLN A 74 -5.99 -13.83 -10.18
CA GLN A 74 -6.42 -13.63 -11.57
C GLN A 74 -7.53 -14.60 -11.96
N ALA A 75 -7.45 -15.85 -11.50
CA ALA A 75 -8.51 -16.84 -11.75
C ALA A 75 -9.82 -16.42 -11.07
N ALA A 76 -9.76 -15.92 -9.86
CA ALA A 76 -10.95 -15.43 -9.14
C ALA A 76 -11.58 -14.22 -9.86
N GLN A 77 -10.77 -13.32 -10.40
CA GLN A 77 -11.26 -12.17 -11.15
C GLN A 77 -11.92 -12.61 -12.47
N ALA A 78 -11.35 -13.60 -13.14
CA ALA A 78 -11.91 -14.13 -14.36
C ALA A 78 -13.29 -14.77 -14.11
N GLU A 79 -13.45 -15.49 -13.01
CA GLU A 79 -14.74 -16.06 -12.61
C GLU A 79 -15.78 -14.96 -12.35
N ARG A 80 -15.39 -13.89 -11.67
CA ARG A 80 -16.30 -12.76 -11.42
C ARG A 80 -16.71 -12.07 -12.72
N ALA A 81 -15.77 -11.90 -13.64
CA ALA A 81 -16.05 -11.27 -14.92
C ALA A 81 -16.97 -12.14 -15.79
N ALA A 82 -16.92 -13.46 -15.63
CA ALA A 82 -17.74 -14.41 -16.37
C ALA A 82 -19.14 -14.60 -15.80
N ALA A 83 -19.34 -14.14 -14.57
CA ALA A 83 -20.61 -14.36 -13.86
C ALA A 83 -21.72 -13.38 -14.26
#